data_814c476c59a576dea571cba2e3fd4def
#
_entry.id   814c476c59a576dea571cba2e3fd4def
#
_cell.length_a   1.000
_cell.length_b   1.000
_cell.length_c   1.000
_cell.angle_alpha   90.00
_cell.angle_beta   90.00
_cell.angle_gamma   90.00
#
_symmetry.space_group_name_H-M   'P 1'
#
loop_
_entity.id
_entity.type
_entity.pdbx_description
1 polymer ?
#
loop_
_entity_poly.entity_id
_entity_poly.type
_entity_poly.pdbx_seq_one_letter_code
_entity_poly.pdbx_strand_id
1 'polypeptide(L)'
;MVLCDTNGGTLPAEVGRIVAEVIASGLSGDSLGIHCHDDTGNAVANSLAAVDAGVRQIQGTLNGLGERCGNANLTTLIPTLLLKEPYASQFETGVSAQGLRGLLRDSRMLDDILNRVPQRQAAYVGASAFAHKAGLHASAILKNPATYEHVDPDLIGNARIIPMSNQAGQSNLRARLSAIGIDLAAGDDRLFRILEVVKDREDQGYAYDGAQASFELLARRELGLCPTFFEVNRYRVTVERRKSSTGGMVTLSEAVVVVKIADQVMMSVSDSMDEMGSDRGPINALSKALAKDLGPFQAVIDDLHLVDFKVRITQGGTEAVTRVIIDSEDSNGHRWSTVGVSANIVDASFEALLDAITWKLVRDVGQGA
;
A
#
# COMPACT_ATOMS: atom_id res chain seq x y z
N MET A 1 -25.43 9.78 28.79
CA MET A 1 -26.37 10.16 27.69
C MET A 1 -25.53 10.49 26.45
N VAL A 2 -25.98 10.15 25.24
CA VAL A 2 -25.27 10.46 23.99
C VAL A 2 -26.10 11.37 23.12
N LEU A 3 -25.53 12.49 22.68
CA LEU A 3 -26.12 13.38 21.69
C LEU A 3 -25.77 12.84 20.30
N CYS A 4 -26.75 12.72 19.42
CA CYS A 4 -26.57 12.13 18.10
C CYS A 4 -26.86 13.15 17.00
N ASP A 5 -25.86 13.50 16.20
CA ASP A 5 -26.04 14.19 14.92
C ASP A 5 -26.36 13.14 13.84
N THR A 6 -27.63 12.67 13.86
CA THR A 6 -28.08 11.52 13.06
C THR A 6 -28.06 11.80 11.56
N ASN A 7 -28.31 13.04 11.14
CA ASN A 7 -28.33 13.42 9.73
C ASN A 7 -26.98 13.95 9.23
N GLY A 8 -26.00 14.13 10.14
CA GLY A 8 -24.65 14.60 9.79
C GLY A 8 -24.59 16.05 9.26
N GLY A 9 -25.64 16.83 9.49
CA GLY A 9 -25.79 18.18 8.95
C GLY A 9 -25.39 19.31 9.90
N THR A 10 -25.15 19.01 11.17
CA THR A 10 -24.78 20.01 12.17
C THR A 10 -23.36 20.51 11.99
N LEU A 11 -23.11 21.79 12.21
CA LEU A 11 -21.78 22.38 12.10
C LEU A 11 -21.08 22.47 13.47
N PRO A 12 -19.74 22.54 13.55
CA PRO A 12 -19.00 22.47 14.81
C PRO A 12 -19.41 23.53 15.85
N ALA A 13 -19.63 24.76 15.43
CA ALA A 13 -20.07 25.84 16.33
C ALA A 13 -21.46 25.56 16.92
N GLU A 14 -22.34 24.95 16.15
CA GLU A 14 -23.69 24.58 16.61
C GLU A 14 -23.64 23.41 17.58
N VAL A 15 -22.83 22.39 17.32
CA VAL A 15 -22.58 21.28 18.26
C VAL A 15 -22.07 21.80 19.59
N GLY A 16 -21.07 22.69 19.57
CA GLY A 16 -20.54 23.31 20.79
C GLY A 16 -21.63 24.05 21.59
N ARG A 17 -22.50 24.81 20.92
CA ARG A 17 -23.63 25.53 21.54
C ARG A 17 -24.66 24.56 22.16
N ILE A 18 -25.04 23.51 21.42
CA ILE A 18 -26.02 22.50 21.92
C ILE A 18 -25.46 21.79 23.15
N VAL A 19 -24.17 21.36 23.13
CA VAL A 19 -23.55 20.73 24.28
C VAL A 19 -23.51 21.67 25.49
N ALA A 20 -23.13 22.92 25.29
CA ALA A 20 -23.13 23.93 26.37
C ALA A 20 -24.52 24.14 26.99
N GLU A 21 -25.58 24.20 26.18
CA GLU A 21 -26.97 24.32 26.65
C GLU A 21 -27.43 23.10 27.45
N VAL A 22 -27.05 21.88 26.99
CA VAL A 22 -27.34 20.62 27.70
C VAL A 22 -26.62 20.58 29.06
N ILE A 23 -25.35 20.99 29.11
CA ILE A 23 -24.62 21.08 30.38
C ILE A 23 -25.24 22.14 31.32
N ALA A 24 -25.62 23.30 30.79
CA ALA A 24 -26.30 24.34 31.55
C ALA A 24 -27.63 23.90 32.11
N SER A 25 -28.29 22.91 31.51
CA SER A 25 -29.53 22.31 32.05
C SER A 25 -29.32 21.38 33.26
N GLY A 26 -28.06 21.19 33.70
CA GLY A 26 -27.69 20.42 34.89
C GLY A 26 -27.12 19.03 34.63
N LEU A 27 -26.85 18.67 33.38
CA LEU A 27 -26.18 17.41 33.04
C LEU A 27 -24.65 17.59 33.07
N SER A 28 -23.96 16.70 33.79
CA SER A 28 -22.47 16.73 33.78
C SER A 28 -21.92 16.31 32.43
N GLY A 29 -20.90 17.05 31.93
CA GLY A 29 -20.17 16.70 30.74
C GLY A 29 -19.54 15.31 30.83
N ASP A 30 -19.11 14.85 31.99
CA ASP A 30 -18.58 13.52 32.24
C ASP A 30 -19.57 12.39 31.93
N SER A 31 -20.87 12.70 31.96
CA SER A 31 -21.96 11.78 31.65
C SER A 31 -22.48 11.93 30.22
N LEU A 32 -21.85 12.81 29.42
CA LEU A 32 -22.24 13.09 28.05
C LEU A 32 -21.32 12.47 27.04
N GLY A 33 -21.93 11.91 25.98
CA GLY A 33 -21.26 11.45 24.77
C GLY A 33 -21.76 12.17 23.53
N ILE A 34 -21.00 12.08 22.46
CA ILE A 34 -21.33 12.59 21.13
C ILE A 34 -21.19 11.48 20.09
N HIS A 35 -22.13 11.42 19.14
CA HIS A 35 -22.12 10.53 17.99
C HIS A 35 -22.45 11.33 16.74
N CYS A 36 -21.48 11.51 15.84
CA CYS A 36 -21.64 12.33 14.65
C CYS A 36 -21.54 11.49 13.37
N HIS A 37 -22.50 11.70 12.45
CA HIS A 37 -22.41 11.26 11.06
C HIS A 37 -21.63 12.29 10.24
N ASP A 38 -21.08 11.85 9.09
CA ASP A 38 -20.09 12.62 8.31
C ASP A 38 -20.64 13.18 6.99
N ASP A 39 -21.96 13.40 6.90
CA ASP A 39 -22.62 13.81 5.67
C ASP A 39 -22.17 15.18 5.14
N THR A 40 -21.70 16.06 6.01
CA THR A 40 -21.08 17.34 5.65
C THR A 40 -19.55 17.32 5.71
N GLY A 41 -18.93 16.17 5.97
CA GLY A 41 -17.47 16.04 6.16
C GLY A 41 -16.98 16.65 7.48
N ASN A 42 -17.85 16.86 8.47
CA ASN A 42 -17.53 17.55 9.72
C ASN A 42 -17.58 16.65 10.96
N ALA A 43 -17.81 15.35 10.84
CA ALA A 43 -18.02 14.49 12.00
C ALA A 43 -16.84 14.52 13.00
N VAL A 44 -15.61 14.55 12.51
CA VAL A 44 -14.40 14.69 13.35
C VAL A 44 -14.38 16.06 14.03
N ALA A 45 -14.60 17.13 13.29
CA ALA A 45 -14.62 18.50 13.82
C ALA A 45 -15.75 18.70 14.83
N ASN A 46 -16.93 18.15 14.56
CA ASN A 46 -18.07 18.15 15.48
C ASN A 46 -17.76 17.42 16.79
N SER A 47 -17.08 16.26 16.69
CA SER A 47 -16.69 15.50 17.88
C SER A 47 -15.68 16.26 18.74
N LEU A 48 -14.71 16.95 18.13
CA LEU A 48 -13.75 17.79 18.84
C LEU A 48 -14.43 19.01 19.47
N ALA A 49 -15.34 19.69 18.75
CA ALA A 49 -16.12 20.81 19.29
C ALA A 49 -16.98 20.39 20.50
N ALA A 50 -17.52 19.17 20.50
CA ALA A 50 -18.23 18.61 21.64
C ALA A 50 -17.31 18.37 22.86
N VAL A 51 -16.07 17.89 22.63
CA VAL A 51 -15.05 17.72 23.68
C VAL A 51 -14.67 19.07 24.28
N ASP A 52 -14.44 20.09 23.43
CA ASP A 52 -14.14 21.46 23.87
C ASP A 52 -15.27 22.05 24.72
N ALA A 53 -16.52 21.72 24.38
CA ALA A 53 -17.72 22.14 25.14
C ALA A 53 -17.97 21.31 26.39
N GLY A 54 -17.23 20.25 26.68
CA GLY A 54 -17.30 19.50 27.93
C GLY A 54 -17.67 18.03 27.85
N VAL A 55 -17.97 17.47 26.66
CA VAL A 55 -18.25 16.04 26.47
C VAL A 55 -17.02 15.21 26.77
N ARG A 56 -17.20 14.02 27.35
CA ARG A 56 -16.08 13.10 27.71
C ARG A 56 -16.18 11.73 27.06
N GLN A 57 -17.15 11.48 26.20
CA GLN A 57 -17.25 10.26 25.40
C GLN A 57 -17.47 10.61 23.94
N ILE A 58 -16.65 10.07 23.04
CA ILE A 58 -16.86 10.12 21.60
C ILE A 58 -17.23 8.72 21.11
N GLN A 59 -18.29 8.62 20.33
CA GLN A 59 -18.63 7.43 19.56
C GLN A 59 -18.27 7.68 18.10
N GLY A 60 -17.40 6.87 17.58
CA GLY A 60 -16.96 6.89 16.19
C GLY A 60 -16.69 5.48 15.68
N THR A 61 -16.21 5.37 14.46
CA THR A 61 -15.92 4.10 13.84
C THR A 61 -14.53 4.09 13.24
N LEU A 62 -13.90 2.92 13.20
CA LEU A 62 -12.60 2.75 12.54
C LEU A 62 -12.79 3.01 11.05
N ASN A 63 -11.87 3.76 10.43
CA ASN A 63 -11.93 4.22 9.04
C ASN A 63 -13.19 5.01 8.68
N GLY A 64 -13.93 5.56 9.67
CA GLY A 64 -15.15 6.33 9.43
C GLY A 64 -16.30 5.50 8.86
N LEU A 65 -16.32 4.17 9.07
CA LEU A 65 -17.40 3.32 8.58
C LEU A 65 -18.76 3.75 9.13
N GLY A 66 -19.80 3.58 8.32
CA GLY A 66 -21.18 3.88 8.71
C GLY A 66 -22.10 4.03 7.53
N GLU A 67 -23.35 4.36 7.80
CA GLU A 67 -24.32 4.64 6.75
C GLU A 67 -23.99 5.93 6.02
N ARG A 68 -24.38 6.00 4.76
CA ARG A 68 -24.23 7.15 3.86
C ARG A 68 -22.74 7.57 3.73
N CYS A 69 -22.34 8.70 4.33
CA CYS A 69 -20.96 9.19 4.31
C CYS A 69 -20.10 8.67 5.48
N GLY A 70 -20.69 7.88 6.38
CA GLY A 70 -19.99 7.30 7.53
C GLY A 70 -20.17 8.08 8.82
N ASN A 71 -19.33 7.77 9.79
CA ASN A 71 -19.31 8.35 11.14
C ASN A 71 -17.98 9.04 11.42
N ALA A 72 -17.89 9.69 12.57
CA ALA A 72 -16.63 10.27 13.05
C ALA A 72 -15.51 9.24 13.03
N ASN A 73 -14.43 9.53 12.29
CA ASN A 73 -13.35 8.60 12.03
C ASN A 73 -12.38 8.51 13.21
N LEU A 74 -12.33 7.34 13.87
CA LEU A 74 -11.45 7.08 15.01
C LEU A 74 -9.97 7.07 14.60
N THR A 75 -9.62 6.73 13.35
CA THR A 75 -8.22 6.80 12.88
C THR A 75 -7.73 8.24 12.74
N THR A 76 -8.63 9.23 12.77
CA THR A 76 -8.31 10.65 12.83
C THR A 76 -8.43 11.20 14.24
N LEU A 77 -9.48 10.85 14.97
CA LEU A 77 -9.74 11.36 16.31
C LEU A 77 -8.70 10.93 17.34
N ILE A 78 -8.35 9.63 17.38
CA ILE A 78 -7.41 9.10 18.36
C ILE A 78 -6.04 9.80 18.28
N PRO A 79 -5.36 9.84 17.11
CA PRO A 79 -4.07 10.52 17.02
C PRO A 79 -4.19 12.04 17.21
N THR A 80 -5.32 12.66 16.85
CA THR A 80 -5.55 14.09 17.11
C THR A 80 -5.59 14.37 18.62
N LEU A 81 -6.35 13.58 19.38
CA LEU A 81 -6.46 13.75 20.83
C LEU A 81 -5.13 13.47 21.56
N LEU A 82 -4.30 12.54 21.05
CA LEU A 82 -3.06 12.14 21.70
C LEU A 82 -1.83 12.93 21.28
N LEU A 83 -1.83 13.55 20.08
CA LEU A 83 -0.63 14.17 19.50
C LEU A 83 -0.77 15.66 19.23
N LYS A 84 -1.97 16.24 19.38
CA LYS A 84 -2.22 17.65 19.08
C LYS A 84 -2.58 18.44 20.32
N GLU A 85 -1.90 19.56 20.51
CA GLU A 85 -2.31 20.55 21.52
C GLU A 85 -3.57 21.30 21.08
N PRO A 86 -4.47 21.65 22.01
CA PRO A 86 -4.31 21.48 23.47
C PRO A 86 -4.75 20.10 24.00
N TYR A 87 -5.23 19.18 23.17
CA TYR A 87 -5.83 17.92 23.60
C TYR A 87 -4.80 17.00 24.28
N ALA A 88 -3.60 16.89 23.71
CA ALA A 88 -2.56 15.97 24.21
C ALA A 88 -2.14 16.26 25.68
N SER A 89 -2.23 17.52 26.11
CA SER A 89 -1.92 17.92 27.48
C SER A 89 -3.12 17.84 28.44
N GLN A 90 -4.34 17.72 27.90
CA GLN A 90 -5.57 17.81 28.71
C GLN A 90 -6.30 16.46 28.86
N PHE A 91 -6.10 15.53 27.93
CA PHE A 91 -6.90 14.30 27.86
C PHE A 91 -6.03 13.05 27.72
N GLU A 92 -6.57 11.97 28.26
CA GLU A 92 -6.09 10.61 28.05
C GLU A 92 -7.17 9.76 27.41
N THR A 93 -6.82 8.90 26.44
CA THR A 93 -7.77 8.04 25.73
C THR A 93 -7.67 6.56 26.12
N GLY A 94 -6.74 6.19 26.97
CA GLY A 94 -6.42 4.79 27.29
C GLY A 94 -5.66 4.06 26.18
N VAL A 95 -5.40 4.68 25.04
CA VAL A 95 -4.56 4.11 23.97
C VAL A 95 -3.10 4.41 24.28
N SER A 96 -2.31 3.35 24.49
CA SER A 96 -0.87 3.48 24.75
C SER A 96 -0.11 3.93 23.50
N ALA A 97 1.12 4.45 23.68
CA ALA A 97 2.01 4.78 22.57
C ALA A 97 2.26 3.57 21.63
N GLN A 98 2.35 2.36 22.19
CA GLN A 98 2.46 1.12 21.41
C GLN A 98 1.19 0.81 20.64
N GLY A 99 0.01 1.02 21.23
CA GLY A 99 -1.28 0.88 20.53
C GLY A 99 -1.42 1.89 19.39
N LEU A 100 -1.00 3.13 19.62
CA LEU A 100 -1.05 4.18 18.59
C LEU A 100 -0.15 3.84 17.38
N ARG A 101 1.02 3.24 17.58
CA ARG A 101 1.87 2.73 16.49
C ARG A 101 1.21 1.60 15.68
N GLY A 102 0.19 0.93 16.23
CA GLY A 102 -0.61 -0.07 15.50
C GLY A 102 -1.69 0.51 14.59
N LEU A 103 -1.96 1.82 14.65
CA LEU A 103 -3.13 2.44 14.03
C LEU A 103 -3.24 2.19 12.52
N LEU A 104 -2.13 2.33 11.78
CA LEU A 104 -2.09 2.06 10.35
C LEU A 104 -2.39 0.58 10.04
N ARG A 105 -1.79 -0.34 10.79
CA ARG A 105 -2.02 -1.78 10.63
C ARG A 105 -3.49 -2.12 10.86
N ASP A 106 -4.09 -1.59 11.92
CA ASP A 106 -5.47 -1.88 12.29
C ASP A 106 -6.46 -1.29 11.28
N SER A 107 -6.16 -0.09 10.74
CA SER A 107 -6.90 0.52 9.64
C SER A 107 -6.86 -0.35 8.38
N ARG A 108 -5.70 -0.84 7.98
CA ARG A 108 -5.52 -1.70 6.79
C ARG A 108 -6.18 -3.06 6.97
N MET A 109 -6.03 -3.66 8.15
CA MET A 109 -6.67 -4.95 8.48
C MET A 109 -8.19 -4.86 8.33
N LEU A 110 -8.82 -3.76 8.74
CA LEU A 110 -10.25 -3.56 8.55
C LEU A 110 -10.62 -3.46 7.06
N ASP A 111 -9.85 -2.71 6.26
CA ASP A 111 -10.08 -2.61 4.83
C ASP A 111 -9.93 -3.98 4.13
N ASP A 112 -8.97 -4.80 4.56
CA ASP A 112 -8.76 -6.16 4.05
C ASP A 112 -9.94 -7.08 4.40
N ILE A 113 -10.42 -7.06 5.65
CA ILE A 113 -11.60 -7.83 6.08
C ILE A 113 -12.84 -7.44 5.25
N LEU A 114 -12.99 -6.17 4.93
CA LEU A 114 -14.10 -5.64 4.15
C LEU A 114 -13.90 -5.74 2.64
N ASN A 115 -12.76 -6.27 2.19
CA ASN A 115 -12.34 -6.30 0.79
C ASN A 115 -12.43 -4.91 0.11
N ARG A 116 -11.99 -3.87 0.83
CA ARG A 116 -11.96 -2.48 0.37
C ARG A 116 -10.54 -2.06 0.03
N VAL A 117 -10.43 -1.20 -0.99
CA VAL A 117 -9.14 -0.53 -1.26
C VAL A 117 -8.93 0.55 -0.21
N PRO A 118 -7.81 0.55 0.55
CA PRO A 118 -7.50 1.59 1.51
C PRO A 118 -7.53 2.99 0.87
N GLN A 119 -8.13 3.95 1.55
CA GLN A 119 -8.17 5.32 1.07
C GLN A 119 -6.79 5.96 1.17
N ARG A 120 -6.13 6.17 0.03
CA ARG A 120 -4.75 6.69 -0.03
C ARG A 120 -4.55 8.03 0.67
N GLN A 121 -5.56 8.89 0.67
CA GLN A 121 -5.54 10.26 1.22
C GLN A 121 -6.18 10.35 2.61
N ALA A 122 -6.50 9.22 3.26
CA ALA A 122 -7.01 9.24 4.62
C ALA A 122 -6.02 9.95 5.55
N ALA A 123 -6.53 10.85 6.39
CA ALA A 123 -5.71 11.54 7.37
C ALA A 123 -4.98 10.52 8.27
N TYR A 124 -3.72 10.77 8.59
CA TYR A 124 -2.81 9.93 9.37
C TYR A 124 -2.48 8.57 8.74
N VAL A 125 -3.45 7.75 8.34
CA VAL A 125 -3.26 6.34 7.96
C VAL A 125 -3.18 6.10 6.45
N GLY A 126 -3.49 7.09 5.62
CA GLY A 126 -3.40 6.95 4.17
C GLY A 126 -1.96 6.78 3.67
N ALA A 127 -1.78 6.02 2.61
CA ALA A 127 -0.47 5.83 1.98
C ALA A 127 0.14 7.14 1.45
N SER A 128 -0.68 8.17 1.23
CA SER A 128 -0.23 9.49 0.79
C SER A 128 -0.18 10.53 1.91
N ALA A 129 -0.53 10.17 3.15
CA ALA A 129 -0.61 11.11 4.27
C ALA A 129 0.72 11.81 4.56
N PHE A 130 1.83 11.11 4.35
CA PHE A 130 3.20 11.62 4.52
C PHE A 130 4.02 11.49 3.23
N ALA A 131 3.38 11.66 2.08
CA ALA A 131 4.01 11.58 0.77
C ALA A 131 4.25 12.99 0.19
N HIS A 132 5.50 13.29 -0.17
CA HIS A 132 5.97 14.62 -0.56
C HIS A 132 6.51 14.64 -1.99
N LYS A 133 5.66 14.96 -2.98
CA LYS A 133 6.00 14.87 -4.41
C LYS A 133 6.82 16.06 -4.95
N ALA A 134 6.64 17.24 -4.43
CA ALA A 134 7.31 18.44 -4.95
C ALA A 134 8.78 18.49 -4.50
N GLY A 135 9.70 18.77 -5.43
CA GLY A 135 11.13 18.84 -5.13
C GLY A 135 11.49 19.83 -4.02
N LEU A 136 10.77 20.96 -3.94
CA LEU A 136 10.93 21.93 -2.86
C LEU A 136 10.53 21.36 -1.49
N HIS A 137 9.39 20.64 -1.43
CA HIS A 137 8.90 19.99 -0.20
C HIS A 137 9.87 18.91 0.26
N ALA A 138 10.31 18.03 -0.64
CA ALA A 138 11.29 16.99 -0.33
C ALA A 138 12.61 17.57 0.20
N SER A 139 13.13 18.63 -0.43
CA SER A 139 14.34 19.32 0.04
C SER A 139 14.17 19.94 1.43
N ALA A 140 13.02 20.52 1.74
CA ALA A 140 12.75 21.11 3.04
C ALA A 140 12.61 20.05 4.14
N ILE A 141 11.91 18.95 3.88
CA ILE A 141 11.75 17.83 4.82
C ILE A 141 13.06 17.15 5.15
N LEU A 142 13.95 16.98 4.17
CA LEU A 142 15.30 16.44 4.42
C LEU A 142 16.13 17.32 5.37
N LYS A 143 15.82 18.62 5.44
CA LYS A 143 16.47 19.56 6.38
C LYS A 143 15.76 19.60 7.73
N ASN A 144 14.45 19.66 7.72
CA ASN A 144 13.59 19.70 8.91
C ASN A 144 12.20 19.14 8.59
N PRO A 145 11.87 17.92 9.02
CA PRO A 145 10.56 17.30 8.80
C PRO A 145 9.37 18.14 9.24
N ALA A 146 9.50 18.87 10.36
CA ALA A 146 8.41 19.69 10.91
C ALA A 146 7.94 20.84 9.98
N THR A 147 8.64 21.10 8.86
CA THR A 147 8.19 22.10 7.87
C THR A 147 6.94 21.67 7.10
N TYR A 148 6.72 20.38 6.93
CA TYR A 148 5.61 19.82 6.15
C TYR A 148 4.91 18.63 6.80
N GLU A 149 5.43 18.10 7.91
CA GLU A 149 4.82 17.02 8.67
C GLU A 149 4.27 17.55 9.99
N HIS A 150 3.00 17.35 10.18
CA HIS A 150 2.30 17.82 11.36
C HIS A 150 2.49 16.91 12.59
N VAL A 151 2.95 15.69 12.39
CA VAL A 151 3.39 14.70 13.39
C VAL A 151 4.47 13.83 12.78
N ASP A 152 5.26 13.15 13.62
CA ASP A 152 6.16 12.09 13.17
C ASP A 152 5.33 10.87 12.75
N PRO A 153 5.42 10.40 11.48
CA PRO A 153 4.65 9.25 10.99
C PRO A 153 4.89 7.96 11.78
N ASP A 154 6.07 7.76 12.35
CA ASP A 154 6.41 6.57 13.13
C ASP A 154 5.54 6.44 14.40
N LEU A 155 5.02 7.53 14.93
CA LEU A 155 4.14 7.51 16.11
C LEU A 155 2.81 6.78 15.87
N ILE A 156 2.40 6.67 14.62
CA ILE A 156 1.13 6.05 14.20
C ILE A 156 1.36 4.82 13.30
N GLY A 157 2.60 4.35 13.19
CA GLY A 157 2.98 3.22 12.34
C GLY A 157 2.99 3.50 10.85
N ASN A 158 2.95 4.78 10.44
CA ASN A 158 3.10 5.19 9.05
C ASN A 158 4.57 5.54 8.75
N ALA A 159 4.88 5.82 7.49
CA ALA A 159 6.24 6.16 7.06
C ALA A 159 6.24 7.38 6.15
N ARG A 160 7.31 8.16 6.22
CA ARG A 160 7.58 9.21 5.25
C ARG A 160 7.89 8.60 3.90
N ILE A 161 7.22 9.10 2.86
CA ILE A 161 7.41 8.65 1.49
C ILE A 161 7.77 9.87 0.63
N ILE A 162 8.86 9.75 -0.12
CA ILE A 162 9.21 10.69 -1.18
C ILE A 162 8.93 9.99 -2.51
N PRO A 163 7.71 10.13 -3.06
CA PRO A 163 7.31 9.39 -4.27
C PRO A 163 8.09 9.86 -5.49
N MET A 164 8.37 8.94 -6.39
CA MET A 164 8.81 9.25 -7.75
C MET A 164 7.59 9.51 -8.63
N SER A 165 7.55 10.65 -9.29
CA SER A 165 6.48 11.02 -10.23
C SER A 165 7.07 11.81 -11.39
N ASN A 166 6.28 12.05 -12.44
CA ASN A 166 6.67 12.88 -13.60
C ASN A 166 7.21 14.26 -13.21
N GLN A 167 6.85 14.75 -12.01
CA GLN A 167 7.32 16.03 -11.48
C GLN A 167 8.49 15.88 -10.49
N ALA A 168 8.94 14.65 -10.24
CA ALA A 168 10.02 14.40 -9.31
C ALA A 168 11.33 14.95 -9.85
N GLY A 169 11.99 15.76 -9.04
CA GLY A 169 13.32 16.28 -9.36
C GLY A 169 14.43 15.27 -8.98
N GLN A 170 15.64 15.55 -9.46
CA GLN A 170 16.83 14.74 -9.15
C GLN A 170 17.08 14.56 -7.64
N SER A 171 16.66 15.52 -6.81
CA SER A 171 16.79 15.43 -5.34
C SER A 171 15.96 14.29 -4.74
N ASN A 172 14.71 14.10 -5.23
CA ASN A 172 13.85 13.02 -4.77
C ASN A 172 14.39 11.65 -5.22
N LEU A 173 14.81 11.58 -6.48
CA LEU A 173 15.44 10.37 -7.02
C LEU A 173 16.66 9.99 -6.19
N ARG A 174 17.54 10.95 -5.92
CA ARG A 174 18.76 10.73 -5.14
C ARG A 174 18.46 10.24 -3.72
N ALA A 175 17.45 10.82 -3.05
CA ALA A 175 17.04 10.38 -1.72
C ALA A 175 16.52 8.93 -1.74
N ARG A 176 15.74 8.53 -2.76
CA ARG A 176 15.26 7.14 -2.91
C ARG A 176 16.40 6.17 -3.24
N LEU A 177 17.33 6.57 -4.09
CA LEU A 177 18.50 5.74 -4.41
C LEU A 177 19.38 5.52 -3.18
N SER A 178 19.63 6.57 -2.39
CA SER A 178 20.38 6.46 -1.14
C SER A 178 19.68 5.53 -0.13
N ALA A 179 18.35 5.54 -0.05
CA ALA A 179 17.59 4.65 0.82
C ALA A 179 17.75 3.15 0.47
N ILE A 180 18.12 2.82 -0.77
CA ILE A 180 18.41 1.46 -1.23
C ILE A 180 19.93 1.19 -1.38
N GLY A 181 20.76 2.03 -0.77
CA GLY A 181 22.22 1.88 -0.74
C GLY A 181 22.94 2.28 -2.04
N ILE A 182 22.30 3.08 -2.90
CA ILE A 182 22.89 3.61 -4.13
C ILE A 182 23.13 5.10 -3.98
N ASP A 183 24.38 5.50 -3.75
CA ASP A 183 24.75 6.89 -3.60
C ASP A 183 25.33 7.47 -4.89
N LEU A 184 24.63 8.47 -5.44
CA LEU A 184 25.07 9.23 -6.61
C LEU A 184 25.23 10.72 -6.24
N ALA A 185 26.25 11.36 -6.80
CA ALA A 185 26.50 12.78 -6.57
C ALA A 185 25.40 13.65 -7.21
N ALA A 186 25.19 14.86 -6.69
CA ALA A 186 24.31 15.84 -7.34
C ALA A 186 24.90 16.22 -8.71
N GLY A 187 24.08 16.15 -9.78
CA GLY A 187 24.51 16.43 -11.15
C GLY A 187 25.15 15.24 -11.88
N ASP A 188 25.11 14.04 -11.31
CA ASP A 188 25.54 12.82 -11.99
C ASP A 188 24.60 12.52 -13.17
N ASP A 189 25.13 12.34 -14.37
CA ASP A 189 24.35 12.06 -15.59
C ASP A 189 23.50 10.80 -15.48
N ARG A 190 23.89 9.83 -14.65
CA ARG A 190 23.12 8.62 -14.39
C ARG A 190 21.80 8.92 -13.69
N LEU A 191 21.76 9.92 -12.80
CA LEU A 191 20.51 10.38 -12.18
C LEU A 191 19.52 10.88 -13.22
N PHE A 192 20.01 11.59 -14.24
CA PHE A 192 19.16 12.12 -15.30
C PHE A 192 18.54 10.97 -16.13
N ARG A 193 19.36 9.99 -16.51
CA ARG A 193 18.90 8.81 -17.26
C ARG A 193 17.86 8.01 -16.48
N ILE A 194 18.12 7.69 -15.21
CA ILE A 194 17.16 6.95 -14.38
C ILE A 194 15.84 7.75 -14.24
N LEU A 195 15.92 9.07 -14.06
CA LEU A 195 14.74 9.92 -13.94
C LEU A 195 13.88 9.89 -15.22
N GLU A 196 14.51 9.95 -16.41
CA GLU A 196 13.80 9.84 -17.68
C GLU A 196 13.13 8.48 -17.85
N VAL A 197 13.85 7.38 -17.58
CA VAL A 197 13.27 6.03 -17.66
C VAL A 197 12.10 5.87 -16.68
N VAL A 198 12.21 6.39 -15.45
CA VAL A 198 11.10 6.37 -14.49
C VAL A 198 9.88 7.11 -15.02
N LYS A 199 10.07 8.32 -15.58
CA LYS A 199 8.97 9.10 -16.17
C LYS A 199 8.31 8.37 -17.32
N ASP A 200 9.09 7.85 -18.27
CA ASP A 200 8.57 7.12 -19.41
C ASP A 200 7.76 5.90 -18.98
N ARG A 201 8.23 5.17 -17.96
CA ARG A 201 7.50 4.04 -17.39
C ARG A 201 6.22 4.49 -16.67
N GLU A 202 6.25 5.58 -15.90
CA GLU A 202 5.05 6.12 -15.25
C GLU A 202 4.01 6.58 -16.27
N ASP A 203 4.42 7.16 -17.40
CA ASP A 203 3.53 7.53 -18.51
C ASP A 203 2.90 6.28 -19.19
N GLN A 204 3.61 5.15 -19.22
CA GLN A 204 3.08 3.85 -19.64
C GLN A 204 2.12 3.21 -18.63
N GLY A 205 1.99 3.77 -17.44
CA GLY A 205 1.07 3.29 -16.42
C GLY A 205 1.72 2.64 -15.18
N TYR A 206 3.05 2.56 -15.09
CA TYR A 206 3.72 2.07 -13.87
C TYR A 206 3.48 3.00 -12.68
N ALA A 207 3.58 2.47 -11.46
CA ALA A 207 3.53 3.27 -10.23
C ALA A 207 4.51 2.68 -9.23
N TYR A 208 5.65 3.33 -9.11
CA TYR A 208 6.73 2.88 -8.21
C TYR A 208 6.53 3.30 -6.75
N ASP A 209 5.51 4.11 -6.45
CA ASP A 209 5.16 4.54 -5.08
C ASP A 209 4.74 3.37 -4.18
N GLY A 210 4.15 2.33 -4.78
CA GLY A 210 3.73 1.11 -4.10
C GLY A 210 4.50 -0.14 -4.55
N ALA A 211 5.60 0.02 -5.28
CA ALA A 211 6.39 -1.08 -5.86
C ALA A 211 7.89 -0.78 -5.74
N GLN A 212 8.36 -0.69 -4.49
CA GLN A 212 9.73 -0.30 -4.19
C GLN A 212 10.77 -1.25 -4.78
N ALA A 213 10.47 -2.57 -4.80
CA ALA A 213 11.38 -3.56 -5.36
C ALA A 213 11.56 -3.41 -6.88
N SER A 214 10.48 -3.14 -7.63
CA SER A 214 10.59 -2.85 -9.06
C SER A 214 11.35 -1.55 -9.35
N PHE A 215 11.18 -0.52 -8.51
CA PHE A 215 11.98 0.70 -8.61
C PHE A 215 13.47 0.41 -8.40
N GLU A 216 13.81 -0.35 -7.36
CA GLU A 216 15.19 -0.74 -7.07
C GLU A 216 15.81 -1.52 -8.24
N LEU A 217 15.08 -2.52 -8.78
CA LEU A 217 15.53 -3.28 -9.93
C LEU A 217 15.74 -2.42 -11.18
N LEU A 218 14.80 -1.49 -11.46
CA LEU A 218 14.96 -0.53 -12.55
C LEU A 218 16.26 0.27 -12.39
N ALA A 219 16.47 0.86 -11.22
CA ALA A 219 17.66 1.64 -10.93
C ALA A 219 18.95 0.82 -11.06
N ARG A 220 18.97 -0.42 -10.52
CA ARG A 220 20.11 -1.32 -10.63
C ARG A 220 20.39 -1.77 -12.07
N ARG A 221 19.36 -2.02 -12.87
CA ARG A 221 19.49 -2.34 -14.30
C ARG A 221 20.09 -1.18 -15.08
N GLU A 222 19.61 0.04 -14.87
CA GLU A 222 20.15 1.25 -15.52
C GLU A 222 21.60 1.56 -15.12
N LEU A 223 22.03 1.13 -13.96
CA LEU A 223 23.41 1.27 -13.47
C LEU A 223 24.30 0.08 -13.81
N GLY A 224 23.78 -0.98 -14.43
CA GLY A 224 24.53 -2.21 -14.68
C GLY A 224 24.86 -3.00 -13.40
N LEU A 225 24.09 -2.79 -12.32
CA LEU A 225 24.30 -3.42 -11.02
C LEU A 225 23.33 -4.59 -10.75
N CYS A 226 22.53 -4.97 -11.74
CA CYS A 226 21.61 -6.09 -11.63
C CYS A 226 22.17 -7.29 -12.39
N PRO A 227 22.59 -8.37 -11.71
CA PRO A 227 23.04 -9.59 -12.38
C PRO A 227 21.88 -10.24 -13.15
N THR A 228 22.21 -10.89 -14.27
CA THR A 228 21.28 -11.77 -14.97
C THR A 228 21.37 -13.16 -14.39
N PHE A 229 20.42 -13.54 -13.54
CA PHE A 229 20.37 -14.86 -12.91
C PHE A 229 19.82 -15.92 -13.88
N PHE A 230 18.81 -15.57 -14.63
CA PHE A 230 18.15 -16.43 -15.63
C PHE A 230 17.43 -15.56 -16.67
N GLU A 231 17.09 -16.18 -17.80
CA GLU A 231 16.29 -15.59 -18.87
C GLU A 231 15.04 -16.43 -19.09
N VAL A 232 13.88 -15.80 -19.27
CA VAL A 232 12.66 -16.51 -19.65
C VAL A 232 12.51 -16.46 -21.17
N ASN A 233 12.69 -17.62 -21.81
CA ASN A 233 12.60 -17.73 -23.27
C ASN A 233 11.16 -17.65 -23.76
N ARG A 234 10.22 -18.26 -23.02
CA ARG A 234 8.79 -18.24 -23.29
C ARG A 234 7.99 -18.72 -22.09
N TYR A 235 6.74 -18.31 -22.05
CA TYR A 235 5.74 -18.91 -21.19
C TYR A 235 4.41 -19.08 -21.93
N ARG A 236 3.56 -19.95 -21.43
CA ARG A 236 2.20 -20.18 -21.90
C ARG A 236 1.31 -20.46 -20.71
N VAL A 237 0.14 -19.83 -20.69
CA VAL A 237 -0.90 -20.11 -19.68
C VAL A 237 -2.15 -20.55 -20.42
N THR A 238 -2.75 -21.66 -19.96
CA THR A 238 -3.97 -22.23 -20.53
C THR A 238 -5.02 -22.31 -19.44
N VAL A 239 -6.22 -21.85 -19.72
CA VAL A 239 -7.38 -22.01 -18.84
C VAL A 239 -8.40 -22.87 -19.57
N GLU A 240 -8.67 -24.05 -19.03
CA GLU A 240 -9.67 -24.98 -19.54
C GLU A 240 -10.88 -24.97 -18.61
N ARG A 241 -12.07 -24.83 -19.17
CA ARG A 241 -13.33 -24.99 -18.42
C ARG A 241 -14.16 -26.09 -19.04
N ARG A 242 -14.38 -27.17 -18.30
CA ARG A 242 -15.07 -28.37 -18.77
C ARG A 242 -16.12 -28.88 -17.79
N LYS A 243 -17.08 -29.65 -18.30
CA LYS A 243 -17.99 -30.38 -17.42
C LYS A 243 -17.27 -31.59 -16.77
N SER A 244 -17.42 -31.75 -15.47
CA SER A 244 -16.94 -32.92 -14.75
C SER A 244 -17.84 -34.11 -15.03
N SER A 245 -17.36 -35.30 -14.70
CA SER A 245 -18.17 -36.57 -14.76
C SER A 245 -19.39 -36.52 -13.83
N THR A 246 -19.38 -35.67 -12.82
CA THR A 246 -20.50 -35.46 -11.88
C THR A 246 -21.48 -34.37 -12.32
N GLY A 247 -21.27 -33.75 -13.50
CA GLY A 247 -22.16 -32.75 -14.10
C GLY A 247 -21.87 -31.32 -13.70
N GLY A 248 -20.95 -31.04 -12.78
CA GLY A 248 -20.48 -29.71 -12.40
C GLY A 248 -19.48 -29.12 -13.42
N MET A 249 -19.30 -27.81 -13.39
CA MET A 249 -18.23 -27.15 -14.18
C MET A 249 -16.94 -27.14 -13.36
N VAL A 250 -15.84 -27.59 -13.96
CA VAL A 250 -14.49 -27.54 -13.40
C VAL A 250 -13.63 -26.62 -14.27
N THR A 251 -12.90 -25.71 -13.65
CA THR A 251 -11.87 -24.91 -14.30
C THR A 251 -10.50 -25.48 -13.89
N LEU A 252 -9.58 -25.53 -14.85
CA LEU A 252 -8.19 -25.89 -14.64
C LEU A 252 -7.32 -24.86 -15.33
N SER A 253 -6.41 -24.26 -14.59
CA SER A 253 -5.38 -23.39 -15.12
C SER A 253 -4.03 -24.09 -15.09
N GLU A 254 -3.31 -24.08 -16.20
CA GLU A 254 -2.01 -24.70 -16.37
C GLU A 254 -1.04 -23.67 -16.97
N ALA A 255 0.19 -23.66 -16.49
CA ALA A 255 1.26 -22.84 -17.03
C ALA A 255 2.50 -23.65 -17.38
N VAL A 256 3.10 -23.28 -18.51
CA VAL A 256 4.40 -23.79 -18.97
C VAL A 256 5.36 -22.61 -19.04
N VAL A 257 6.53 -22.72 -18.41
CA VAL A 257 7.59 -21.72 -18.45
C VAL A 257 8.88 -22.37 -18.92
N VAL A 258 9.57 -21.73 -19.85
CA VAL A 258 10.90 -22.17 -20.34
C VAL A 258 11.92 -21.12 -19.95
N VAL A 259 12.83 -21.47 -19.07
CA VAL A 259 13.92 -20.62 -18.58
C VAL A 259 15.26 -21.10 -19.11
N LYS A 260 16.18 -20.15 -19.29
CA LYS A 260 17.59 -20.42 -19.58
C LYS A 260 18.43 -19.91 -18.39
N ILE A 261 19.25 -20.79 -17.82
CA ILE A 261 20.22 -20.49 -16.76
C ILE A 261 21.58 -20.90 -17.28
N ALA A 262 22.47 -19.93 -17.45
CA ALA A 262 23.75 -20.14 -18.18
C ALA A 262 23.50 -20.78 -19.56
N ASP A 263 24.01 -21.99 -19.81
CA ASP A 263 23.82 -22.71 -21.07
C ASP A 263 22.72 -23.79 -21.02
N GLN A 264 22.01 -23.90 -19.90
CA GLN A 264 20.96 -24.91 -19.72
C GLN A 264 19.59 -24.30 -19.94
N VAL A 265 18.76 -25.00 -20.72
CA VAL A 265 17.34 -24.64 -20.93
C VAL A 265 16.48 -25.63 -20.16
N MET A 266 15.64 -25.13 -19.26
CA MET A 266 14.73 -25.93 -18.44
C MET A 266 13.28 -25.55 -18.74
N MET A 267 12.41 -26.56 -18.70
CA MET A 267 10.99 -26.38 -18.92
C MET A 267 10.22 -26.85 -17.68
N SER A 268 9.50 -25.95 -17.07
CA SER A 268 8.63 -26.22 -15.93
C SER A 268 7.17 -26.15 -16.32
N VAL A 269 6.39 -27.09 -15.80
CA VAL A 269 4.94 -27.14 -15.95
C VAL A 269 4.32 -27.18 -14.57
N SER A 270 3.28 -26.38 -14.36
CA SER A 270 2.51 -26.38 -13.12
C SER A 270 1.05 -26.10 -13.39
N ASP A 271 0.18 -26.60 -12.54
CA ASP A 271 -1.23 -26.27 -12.48
C ASP A 271 -1.56 -25.44 -11.23
N SER A 272 -2.76 -24.90 -11.20
CA SER A 272 -3.24 -24.08 -10.09
C SER A 272 -4.13 -24.84 -9.09
N MET A 273 -4.27 -26.15 -9.21
CA MET A 273 -5.11 -26.93 -8.30
C MET A 273 -4.51 -26.93 -6.88
N ASP A 274 -5.36 -26.73 -5.90
CA ASP A 274 -5.00 -26.91 -4.50
C ASP A 274 -5.28 -28.35 -4.03
N GLU A 275 -4.91 -28.67 -2.79
CA GLU A 275 -5.10 -30.01 -2.19
C GLU A 275 -6.58 -30.42 -2.11
N MET A 276 -7.51 -29.48 -2.14
CA MET A 276 -8.95 -29.72 -2.14
C MET A 276 -9.55 -29.81 -3.56
N GLY A 277 -8.71 -29.71 -4.60
CA GLY A 277 -9.12 -29.77 -6.00
C GLY A 277 -9.78 -28.50 -6.54
N SER A 278 -9.54 -27.36 -5.91
CA SER A 278 -10.01 -26.05 -6.39
C SER A 278 -8.96 -25.35 -7.22
N ASP A 279 -9.36 -24.79 -8.37
CA ASP A 279 -8.49 -23.98 -9.23
C ASP A 279 -8.22 -22.60 -8.60
N ARG A 280 -6.96 -22.29 -8.35
CA ARG A 280 -6.49 -21.00 -7.84
C ARG A 280 -6.20 -19.97 -8.92
N GLY A 281 -6.46 -20.30 -10.17
CA GLY A 281 -6.39 -19.42 -11.32
C GLY A 281 -5.02 -19.35 -12.02
N PRO A 282 -4.99 -18.71 -13.21
CA PRO A 282 -3.85 -18.76 -14.13
C PRO A 282 -2.57 -18.15 -13.59
N ILE A 283 -2.68 -17.11 -12.74
CA ILE A 283 -1.51 -16.44 -12.17
C ILE A 283 -0.84 -17.32 -11.11
N ASN A 284 -1.61 -18.09 -10.35
CA ASN A 284 -1.05 -19.06 -9.41
C ASN A 284 -0.30 -20.18 -10.14
N ALA A 285 -0.87 -20.73 -11.24
CA ALA A 285 -0.18 -21.68 -12.08
C ALA A 285 1.13 -21.13 -12.65
N LEU A 286 1.11 -19.88 -13.15
CA LEU A 286 2.27 -19.20 -13.69
C LEU A 286 3.35 -18.97 -12.64
N SER A 287 2.97 -18.50 -11.45
CA SER A 287 3.89 -18.30 -10.32
C SER A 287 4.58 -19.61 -9.91
N LYS A 288 3.79 -20.69 -9.76
CA LYS A 288 4.32 -22.03 -9.45
C LYS A 288 5.27 -22.54 -10.53
N ALA A 289 4.91 -22.39 -11.82
CA ALA A 289 5.75 -22.84 -12.93
C ALA A 289 7.07 -22.05 -13.00
N LEU A 290 7.04 -20.74 -12.78
CA LEU A 290 8.20 -19.88 -12.80
C LEU A 290 9.16 -20.18 -11.62
N ALA A 291 8.60 -20.47 -10.43
CA ALA A 291 9.38 -20.79 -9.24
C ALA A 291 9.80 -22.26 -9.11
N LYS A 292 9.36 -23.16 -10.00
CA LYS A 292 9.47 -24.62 -9.81
C LYS A 292 10.88 -25.17 -10.02
N ASP A 293 11.64 -24.59 -10.94
CA ASP A 293 12.98 -25.07 -11.27
C ASP A 293 13.85 -23.94 -11.78
N LEU A 294 14.49 -23.24 -10.84
CA LEU A 294 15.49 -22.21 -11.12
C LEU A 294 16.93 -22.70 -10.80
N GLY A 295 17.14 -24.02 -10.84
CA GLY A 295 18.44 -24.65 -10.71
C GLY A 295 19.18 -24.21 -9.44
N PRO A 296 20.38 -23.60 -9.55
CA PRO A 296 21.17 -23.20 -8.38
C PRO A 296 20.48 -22.13 -7.49
N PHE A 297 19.47 -21.47 -8.00
CA PHE A 297 18.74 -20.42 -7.27
C PHE A 297 17.51 -20.95 -6.53
N GLN A 298 17.17 -22.24 -6.71
CA GLN A 298 15.96 -22.84 -6.16
C GLN A 298 15.85 -22.65 -4.65
N ALA A 299 16.91 -22.96 -3.91
CA ALA A 299 16.90 -22.86 -2.44
C ALA A 299 16.65 -21.43 -1.91
N VAL A 300 16.97 -20.40 -2.73
CA VAL A 300 16.75 -19.01 -2.36
C VAL A 300 15.30 -18.61 -2.55
N ILE A 301 14.60 -19.22 -3.50
CA ILE A 301 13.22 -18.83 -3.85
C ILE A 301 12.15 -19.76 -3.26
N ASP A 302 12.51 -20.89 -2.66
CA ASP A 302 11.58 -21.88 -2.11
C ASP A 302 10.69 -21.30 -1.00
N ASP A 303 11.15 -20.29 -0.30
CA ASP A 303 10.41 -19.60 0.76
C ASP A 303 9.70 -18.32 0.30
N LEU A 304 9.64 -18.07 -1.01
CA LEU A 304 8.93 -16.93 -1.56
C LEU A 304 7.44 -17.22 -1.65
N HIS A 305 6.66 -16.41 -0.96
CA HIS A 305 5.19 -16.50 -0.95
C HIS A 305 4.57 -15.21 -1.50
N LEU A 306 3.58 -15.38 -2.40
CA LEU A 306 2.73 -14.29 -2.84
C LEU A 306 1.68 -14.02 -1.76
N VAL A 307 1.69 -12.79 -1.21
CA VAL A 307 0.80 -12.38 -0.10
C VAL A 307 -0.44 -11.67 -0.64
N ASP A 308 -0.26 -10.79 -1.63
CA ASP A 308 -1.36 -10.01 -2.19
C ASP A 308 -1.18 -9.78 -3.70
N PHE A 309 -2.30 -9.65 -4.40
CA PHE A 309 -2.36 -9.46 -5.84
C PHE A 309 -3.41 -8.43 -6.20
N LYS A 310 -2.97 -7.25 -6.64
CA LYS A 310 -3.83 -6.11 -6.95
C LYS A 310 -3.80 -5.79 -8.44
N VAL A 311 -4.96 -5.72 -9.06
CA VAL A 311 -5.13 -5.39 -10.47
C VAL A 311 -5.89 -4.07 -10.62
N ARG A 312 -5.37 -3.18 -11.47
CA ARG A 312 -6.04 -1.92 -11.81
C ARG A 312 -5.98 -1.65 -13.30
N ILE A 313 -7.07 -1.20 -13.86
CA ILE A 313 -7.10 -0.61 -15.19
C ILE A 313 -6.66 0.85 -15.06
N THR A 314 -5.58 1.23 -15.73
CA THR A 314 -4.98 2.57 -15.63
C THR A 314 -5.47 3.51 -16.73
N GLN A 315 -5.87 2.95 -17.89
CA GLN A 315 -6.47 3.69 -18.99
C GLN A 315 -7.72 2.92 -19.44
N GLY A 316 -8.84 3.61 -19.57
CA GLY A 316 -10.11 3.01 -19.97
C GLY A 316 -10.22 2.87 -21.51
N GLY A 317 -11.14 2.00 -21.96
CA GLY A 317 -11.43 1.77 -23.38
C GLY A 317 -11.05 0.36 -23.84
N THR A 318 -11.09 0.13 -25.15
CA THR A 318 -10.76 -1.17 -25.76
C THR A 318 -9.27 -1.51 -25.69
N GLU A 319 -8.41 -0.51 -25.46
CA GLU A 319 -6.96 -0.64 -25.29
C GLU A 319 -6.57 -0.41 -23.82
N ALA A 320 -7.40 -0.89 -22.91
CA ALA A 320 -7.19 -0.74 -21.47
C ALA A 320 -5.84 -1.30 -21.03
N VAL A 321 -5.02 -0.46 -20.41
CA VAL A 321 -3.75 -0.87 -19.83
C VAL A 321 -4.00 -1.36 -18.41
N THR A 322 -3.54 -2.56 -18.12
CA THR A 322 -3.66 -3.21 -16.81
C THR A 322 -2.36 -3.05 -16.04
N ARG A 323 -2.45 -2.52 -14.83
CA ARG A 323 -1.37 -2.51 -13.85
C ARG A 323 -1.62 -3.61 -12.84
N VAL A 324 -0.61 -4.44 -12.62
CA VAL A 324 -0.59 -5.47 -11.56
C VAL A 324 0.46 -5.09 -10.53
N ILE A 325 0.09 -5.14 -9.25
CA ILE A 325 1.01 -5.03 -8.12
C ILE A 325 0.96 -6.35 -7.37
N ILE A 326 2.13 -6.91 -7.08
CA ILE A 326 2.29 -8.14 -6.32
C ILE A 326 3.04 -7.81 -5.04
N ASP A 327 2.47 -8.19 -3.90
CA ASP A 327 3.14 -8.17 -2.62
C ASP A 327 3.65 -9.59 -2.30
N SER A 328 4.93 -9.71 -2.04
CA SER A 328 5.63 -10.97 -1.75
C SER A 328 6.24 -10.93 -0.35
N GLU A 329 6.40 -12.11 0.25
CA GLU A 329 7.02 -12.28 1.58
C GLU A 329 7.93 -13.51 1.59
N ASP A 330 9.02 -13.47 2.35
CA ASP A 330 9.86 -14.63 2.62
C ASP A 330 9.64 -15.19 4.03
N SER A 331 10.26 -16.34 4.34
CA SER A 331 10.15 -17.00 5.65
C SER A 331 10.68 -16.17 6.83
N ASN A 332 11.46 -15.14 6.57
CA ASN A 332 11.96 -14.20 7.58
C ASN A 332 11.01 -13.02 7.84
N GLY A 333 9.87 -12.99 7.15
CA GLY A 333 8.88 -11.92 7.26
C GLY A 333 9.25 -10.65 6.48
N HIS A 334 10.25 -10.67 5.60
CA HIS A 334 10.53 -9.54 4.73
C HIS A 334 9.49 -9.47 3.62
N ARG A 335 8.90 -8.29 3.48
CA ARG A 335 7.87 -8.00 2.45
C ARG A 335 8.40 -7.03 1.41
N TRP A 336 8.04 -7.27 0.16
CA TRP A 336 8.36 -6.37 -0.94
C TRP A 336 7.24 -6.36 -1.99
N SER A 337 7.15 -5.25 -2.71
CA SER A 337 6.10 -5.06 -3.72
C SER A 337 6.73 -4.81 -5.08
N THR A 338 6.16 -5.43 -6.11
CA THR A 338 6.57 -5.32 -7.51
C THR A 338 5.39 -4.92 -8.40
N VAL A 339 5.70 -4.36 -9.56
CA VAL A 339 4.70 -3.87 -10.51
C VAL A 339 5.00 -4.33 -11.93
N GLY A 340 3.95 -4.76 -12.63
CA GLY A 340 3.98 -4.99 -14.07
C GLY A 340 2.83 -4.28 -14.76
N VAL A 341 3.03 -3.89 -16.02
CA VAL A 341 2.06 -3.13 -16.80
C VAL A 341 2.00 -3.66 -18.22
N SER A 342 0.80 -4.08 -18.65
CA SER A 342 0.52 -4.53 -20.02
C SER A 342 -0.97 -4.38 -20.34
N ALA A 343 -1.32 -4.35 -21.60
CA ALA A 343 -2.71 -4.54 -22.03
C ALA A 343 -3.22 -5.96 -21.72
N ASN A 344 -2.31 -6.93 -21.60
CA ASN A 344 -2.61 -8.30 -21.20
C ASN A 344 -2.31 -8.51 -19.71
N ILE A 345 -3.33 -8.86 -18.94
CA ILE A 345 -3.20 -9.10 -17.50
C ILE A 345 -2.18 -10.19 -17.16
N VAL A 346 -2.05 -11.22 -18.02
CA VAL A 346 -1.08 -12.32 -17.78
C VAL A 346 0.34 -11.81 -17.96
N ASP A 347 0.60 -10.97 -18.99
CA ASP A 347 1.90 -10.34 -19.20
C ASP A 347 2.26 -9.38 -18.06
N ALA A 348 1.31 -8.53 -17.63
CA ALA A 348 1.52 -7.63 -16.49
C ALA A 348 1.84 -8.41 -15.21
N SER A 349 1.13 -9.51 -14.98
CA SER A 349 1.37 -10.38 -13.83
C SER A 349 2.73 -11.08 -13.91
N PHE A 350 3.09 -11.54 -15.11
CA PHE A 350 4.38 -12.18 -15.36
C PHE A 350 5.54 -11.22 -15.07
N GLU A 351 5.47 -9.98 -15.56
CA GLU A 351 6.49 -8.96 -15.30
C GLU A 351 6.67 -8.71 -13.78
N ALA A 352 5.55 -8.54 -13.04
CA ALA A 352 5.61 -8.34 -11.60
C ALA A 352 6.17 -9.56 -10.86
N LEU A 353 5.81 -10.80 -11.26
CA LEU A 353 6.36 -12.04 -10.69
C LEU A 353 7.86 -12.18 -10.96
N LEU A 354 8.28 -11.88 -12.18
CA LEU A 354 9.69 -11.92 -12.57
C LEU A 354 10.53 -10.95 -11.75
N ASP A 355 10.03 -9.73 -11.56
CA ASP A 355 10.67 -8.75 -10.68
C ASP A 355 10.70 -9.21 -9.22
N ALA A 356 9.64 -9.86 -8.71
CA ALA A 356 9.61 -10.35 -7.33
C ALA A 356 10.71 -11.40 -7.07
N ILE A 357 10.88 -12.35 -7.98
CA ILE A 357 11.94 -13.35 -7.91
C ILE A 357 13.32 -12.70 -8.08
N THR A 358 13.49 -11.85 -9.08
CA THR A 358 14.76 -11.18 -9.37
C THR A 358 15.23 -10.34 -8.20
N TRP A 359 14.33 -9.58 -7.57
CA TRP A 359 14.68 -8.76 -6.42
C TRP A 359 15.14 -9.59 -5.22
N LYS A 360 14.48 -10.71 -4.94
CA LYS A 360 14.91 -11.65 -3.89
C LYS A 360 16.31 -12.18 -4.18
N LEU A 361 16.58 -12.56 -5.42
CA LEU A 361 17.91 -13.05 -5.84
C LEU A 361 18.99 -11.95 -5.73
N VAL A 362 18.68 -10.72 -6.11
CA VAL A 362 19.61 -9.57 -5.95
C VAL A 362 19.95 -9.34 -4.48
N ARG A 363 18.95 -9.43 -3.60
CA ARG A 363 19.13 -9.22 -2.17
C ARG A 363 19.95 -10.33 -1.52
N ASP A 364 19.62 -11.59 -1.83
CA ASP A 364 20.13 -12.75 -1.08
C ASP A 364 21.38 -13.37 -1.71
N VAL A 365 21.55 -13.26 -3.05
CA VAL A 365 22.72 -13.78 -3.77
C VAL A 365 23.69 -12.65 -4.14
N GLY A 366 23.17 -11.48 -4.51
CA GLY A 366 23.99 -10.35 -4.98
C GLY A 366 24.85 -9.66 -3.91
N GLN A 367 24.71 -9.98 -2.65
CA GLN A 367 25.57 -9.49 -1.56
C GLN A 367 26.81 -10.38 -1.32
N GLY A 368 26.95 -11.48 -2.05
CA GLY A 368 28.02 -12.46 -1.88
C GLY A 368 28.96 -12.60 -3.08
N ALA A 369 28.87 -11.71 -4.08
CA ALA A 369 29.73 -11.74 -5.27
C ALA A 369 30.62 -10.50 -5.35
#